data_9c161e6188e6a3beb7d84b3058052b46
#
_entry.id   9c161e6188e6a3beb7d84b3058052b46
#
_cell.length_a   1.000
_cell.length_b   1.000
_cell.length_c   1.000
_cell.angle_alpha   90.00
_cell.angle_beta   90.00
_cell.angle_gamma   90.00
#
_symmetry.space_group_name_H-M   'P 1'
#
loop_
_entity.id
_entity.type
_entity.pdbx_description
1 polymer ?
#
loop_
_entity_poly.entity_id
_entity_poly.type
_entity_poly.pdbx_seq_one_letter_code
_entity_poly.pdbx_strand_id
1 'polypeptide(L)'
;VTVTTGSEARRKLVNKQITRLERLFPELLRPGGRRRGEVLLSQGEAWELMSNVGETLTAAGYDVRVPKLTNRKTTPILRITADSQDTVVGAQQIADVRWTAVFDDVELDAEQIRELASQAKPLVESKGQWVELDKADLAEAAAVLAERSDMTKMSGAEMLRHALGLEGSALGGISLAGGGWAVELLRSVKELPE
;
A
#
# COMPACT_ATOMS: atom_id res chain seq x y z
N VAL A 1 -11.67 28.82 -2.91
CA VAL A 1 -12.66 29.33 -3.90
C VAL A 1 -12.37 30.80 -4.13
N THR A 2 -11.82 31.14 -5.30
CA THR A 2 -11.56 32.53 -5.68
C THR A 2 -12.85 33.10 -6.29
N VAL A 3 -13.57 33.90 -5.53
CA VAL A 3 -14.72 34.62 -6.05
C VAL A 3 -14.21 35.85 -6.78
N THR A 4 -14.01 35.72 -8.11
CA THR A 4 -13.79 36.88 -8.96
C THR A 4 -15.08 37.70 -9.02
N THR A 5 -14.98 39.00 -8.98
CA THR A 5 -16.04 40.02 -8.92
C THR A 5 -17.18 39.74 -9.93
N GLY A 6 -18.18 39.00 -9.50
CA GLY A 6 -19.41 38.71 -10.27
C GLY A 6 -20.61 39.40 -9.66
N SER A 7 -21.70 39.50 -10.40
CA SER A 7 -22.95 40.13 -9.94
C SER A 7 -23.41 39.53 -8.60
N GLU A 8 -24.15 40.31 -7.82
CA GLU A 8 -24.65 39.92 -6.50
C GLU A 8 -25.41 38.58 -6.52
N ALA A 9 -26.10 38.28 -7.61
CA ALA A 9 -26.74 36.98 -7.86
C ALA A 9 -25.75 35.81 -7.86
N ARG A 10 -24.58 36.00 -8.49
CA ARG A 10 -23.53 34.97 -8.52
C ARG A 10 -22.92 34.73 -7.14
N ARG A 11 -22.71 35.79 -6.34
CA ARG A 11 -22.23 35.66 -4.96
C ARG A 11 -23.23 34.90 -4.08
N LYS A 12 -24.55 35.20 -4.19
CA LYS A 12 -25.60 34.46 -3.47
C LYS A 12 -25.59 32.97 -3.83
N LEU A 13 -25.41 32.64 -5.13
CA LEU A 13 -25.35 31.27 -5.59
C LEU A 13 -24.11 30.54 -5.03
N VAL A 14 -22.94 31.17 -5.09
CA VAL A 14 -21.69 30.61 -4.56
C VAL A 14 -21.80 30.38 -3.05
N ASN A 15 -22.31 31.38 -2.28
CA ASN A 15 -22.49 31.22 -0.84
C ASN A 15 -23.46 30.09 -0.51
N LYS A 16 -24.54 29.92 -1.27
CA LYS A 16 -25.48 28.81 -1.09
C LYS A 16 -24.77 27.45 -1.31
N GLN A 17 -23.91 27.35 -2.33
CA GLN A 17 -23.17 26.12 -2.58
C GLN A 17 -22.10 25.85 -1.50
N ILE A 18 -21.41 26.87 -1.01
CA ILE A 18 -20.46 26.76 0.10
C ILE A 18 -21.16 26.25 1.36
N THR A 19 -22.30 26.87 1.74
CA THR A 19 -23.10 26.44 2.92
C THR A 19 -23.59 25.00 2.76
N ARG A 20 -23.92 24.58 1.53
CA ARG A 20 -24.32 23.20 1.26
C ARG A 20 -23.13 22.23 1.40
N LEU A 21 -21.96 22.60 0.88
CA LEU A 21 -20.72 21.82 0.99
C LEU A 21 -20.27 21.70 2.45
N GLU A 22 -20.37 22.77 3.22
CA GLU A 22 -20.05 22.81 4.65
C GLU A 22 -20.89 21.81 5.46
N ARG A 23 -22.16 21.61 5.08
CA ARG A 23 -23.02 20.61 5.74
C ARG A 23 -22.71 19.17 5.35
N LEU A 24 -22.19 18.95 4.13
CA LEU A 24 -21.91 17.62 3.62
C LEU A 24 -20.51 17.13 4.02
N PHE A 25 -19.51 18.02 3.97
CA PHE A 25 -18.13 17.69 4.33
C PHE A 25 -17.38 18.99 4.69
N PRO A 26 -17.47 19.47 5.94
CA PRO A 26 -16.91 20.74 6.38
C PRO A 26 -15.37 20.79 6.26
N GLU A 27 -14.70 19.65 6.29
CA GLU A 27 -13.25 19.50 6.20
C GLU A 27 -12.69 20.14 4.91
N LEU A 28 -13.44 20.11 3.80
CA LEU A 28 -13.03 20.72 2.52
C LEU A 28 -12.98 22.26 2.56
N LEU A 29 -13.59 22.88 3.57
CA LEU A 29 -13.60 24.34 3.74
C LEU A 29 -12.54 24.82 4.75
N ARG A 30 -11.81 23.89 5.37
CA ARG A 30 -10.76 24.21 6.34
C ARG A 30 -9.59 24.91 5.63
N PRO A 31 -9.14 26.10 6.12
CA PRO A 31 -7.94 26.72 5.58
C PRO A 31 -6.71 25.94 6.03
N GLY A 32 -5.82 25.56 5.11
CA GLY A 32 -4.64 24.81 5.55
C GLY A 32 -3.68 24.33 4.48
N GLY A 33 -3.98 24.51 3.20
CA GLY A 33 -3.07 24.11 2.14
C GLY A 33 -1.98 25.15 1.85
N ARG A 34 -0.86 24.72 1.24
CA ARG A 34 0.22 25.58 0.75
C ARG A 34 -0.23 26.48 -0.41
N ARG A 35 -1.25 26.07 -1.11
CA ARG A 35 -1.84 26.80 -2.24
C ARG A 35 -3.27 27.23 -1.92
N ARG A 36 -3.72 28.30 -2.57
CA ARG A 36 -5.08 28.77 -2.43
C ARG A 36 -6.07 27.71 -2.93
N GLY A 37 -6.96 27.26 -2.05
CA GLY A 37 -7.94 26.20 -2.34
C GLY A 37 -7.45 24.77 -2.07
N GLU A 38 -6.26 24.59 -1.54
CA GLU A 38 -5.80 23.30 -1.00
C GLU A 38 -6.29 23.11 0.43
N VAL A 39 -6.67 21.88 0.73
CA VAL A 39 -7.04 21.43 2.08
C VAL A 39 -6.23 20.18 2.38
N LEU A 40 -5.65 20.10 3.56
CA LEU A 40 -5.00 18.89 4.04
C LEU A 40 -6.04 18.07 4.81
N LEU A 41 -6.31 16.87 4.31
CA LEU A 41 -7.15 15.90 4.98
C LEU A 41 -6.28 14.94 5.79
N SER A 42 -6.73 14.56 6.97
CA SER A 42 -6.17 13.40 7.67
C SER A 42 -6.49 12.12 6.89
N GLN A 43 -5.79 11.04 7.19
CA GLN A 43 -6.01 9.75 6.54
C GLN A 43 -7.46 9.25 6.70
N GLY A 44 -8.05 9.42 7.89
CA GLY A 44 -9.45 9.04 8.14
C GLY A 44 -10.43 9.87 7.32
N GLU A 45 -10.23 11.20 7.23
CA GLU A 45 -11.04 12.10 6.42
C GLU A 45 -10.90 11.79 4.92
N ALA A 46 -9.68 11.49 4.46
CA ALA A 46 -9.44 11.08 3.08
C ALA A 46 -10.14 9.75 2.75
N TRP A 47 -10.08 8.78 3.66
CA TRP A 47 -10.79 7.52 3.51
C TRP A 47 -12.31 7.73 3.44
N GLU A 48 -12.87 8.55 4.33
CA GLU A 48 -14.30 8.86 4.34
C GLU A 48 -14.75 9.57 3.04
N LEU A 49 -13.94 10.50 2.55
CA LEU A 49 -14.18 11.14 1.26
C LEU A 49 -14.19 10.12 0.11
N MET A 50 -13.26 9.19 0.07
CA MET A 50 -13.15 8.18 -0.99
C MET A 50 -14.23 7.11 -0.90
N SER A 51 -14.66 6.70 0.31
CA SER A 51 -15.58 5.58 0.52
C SER A 51 -17.06 5.96 0.46
N ASN A 52 -17.43 7.13 0.98
CA ASN A 52 -18.83 7.50 1.18
C ASN A 52 -19.18 8.90 0.69
N VAL A 53 -18.39 9.89 1.13
CA VAL A 53 -18.75 11.31 0.92
C VAL A 53 -18.62 11.71 -0.54
N GLY A 54 -17.66 11.13 -1.28
CA GLY A 54 -17.47 11.43 -2.71
C GLY A 54 -18.72 11.14 -3.55
N GLU A 55 -19.38 10.02 -3.31
CA GLU A 55 -20.63 9.68 -3.98
C GLU A 55 -21.76 10.64 -3.59
N THR A 56 -21.86 10.95 -2.30
CA THR A 56 -22.85 11.91 -1.78
C THR A 56 -22.67 13.30 -2.38
N LEU A 57 -21.44 13.78 -2.49
CA LEU A 57 -21.12 15.05 -3.13
C LEU A 57 -21.45 15.03 -4.63
N THR A 58 -21.17 13.94 -5.31
CA THR A 58 -21.51 13.77 -6.73
C THR A 58 -23.03 13.78 -6.93
N ALA A 59 -23.77 13.05 -6.11
CA ALA A 59 -25.24 13.08 -6.10
C ALA A 59 -25.80 14.47 -5.78
N ALA A 60 -25.06 15.28 -5.00
CA ALA A 60 -25.40 16.67 -4.72
C ALA A 60 -25.07 17.63 -5.88
N GLY A 61 -24.48 17.15 -6.97
CA GLY A 61 -24.17 17.92 -8.17
C GLY A 61 -22.77 18.56 -8.19
N TYR A 62 -21.85 18.12 -7.34
CA TYR A 62 -20.46 18.54 -7.38
C TYR A 62 -19.65 17.64 -8.33
N ASP A 63 -18.70 18.20 -9.08
CA ASP A 63 -17.70 17.42 -9.84
C ASP A 63 -16.61 16.98 -8.88
N VAL A 64 -16.71 15.71 -8.45
CA VAL A 64 -15.80 15.11 -7.47
C VAL A 64 -14.88 14.12 -8.18
N ARG A 65 -13.59 14.33 -8.05
CA ARG A 65 -12.56 13.45 -8.61
C ARG A 65 -11.69 12.93 -7.47
N VAL A 66 -12.01 11.75 -7.00
CA VAL A 66 -11.24 11.04 -5.97
C VAL A 66 -10.60 9.79 -6.54
N PRO A 67 -9.42 9.39 -6.07
CA PRO A 67 -8.84 8.10 -6.38
C PRO A 67 -9.80 6.98 -5.98
N LYS A 68 -9.80 5.88 -6.74
CA LYS A 68 -10.62 4.72 -6.38
C LYS A 68 -10.05 4.07 -5.13
N LEU A 69 -10.89 3.85 -4.14
CA LEU A 69 -10.60 3.00 -3.00
C LEU A 69 -10.95 1.56 -3.39
N THR A 70 -9.99 0.67 -3.29
CA THR A 70 -10.19 -0.75 -3.55
C THR A 70 -10.08 -1.51 -2.24
N ASN A 71 -11.14 -2.19 -1.86
CA ASN A 71 -11.13 -3.12 -0.73
C ASN A 71 -10.86 -4.52 -1.29
N ARG A 72 -9.60 -4.88 -1.47
CA ARG A 72 -9.18 -6.22 -1.89
C ARG A 72 -8.65 -6.97 -0.68
N LYS A 73 -9.21 -8.13 -0.41
CA LYS A 73 -8.54 -9.10 0.46
C LYS A 73 -7.40 -9.72 -0.35
N THR A 74 -6.18 -9.34 -0.01
CA THR A 74 -4.97 -9.92 -0.57
C THR A 74 -4.30 -10.72 0.53
N THR A 75 -4.16 -12.01 0.32
CA THR A 75 -3.32 -12.82 1.19
C THR A 75 -1.87 -12.38 1.01
N PRO A 76 -1.21 -11.84 2.03
CA PRO A 76 0.17 -11.41 1.90
C PRO A 76 1.09 -12.61 1.64
N ILE A 77 2.14 -12.40 0.85
CA ILE A 77 3.21 -13.37 0.65
C ILE A 77 4.51 -12.79 1.20
N LEU A 78 5.38 -13.66 1.71
CA LEU A 78 6.73 -13.25 2.08
C LEU A 78 7.61 -13.11 0.84
N ARG A 79 8.56 -12.21 0.92
CA ARG A 79 9.63 -12.06 -0.08
C ARG A 79 10.98 -12.07 0.60
N ILE A 80 11.87 -12.88 0.04
CA ILE A 80 13.30 -12.87 0.36
C ILE A 80 14.00 -12.15 -0.79
N THR A 81 14.65 -11.03 -0.48
CA THR A 81 15.49 -10.31 -1.44
C THR A 81 16.95 -10.53 -1.07
N ALA A 82 17.69 -11.16 -1.97
CA ALA A 82 19.13 -11.32 -1.82
C ALA A 82 19.84 -10.05 -2.32
N ASP A 83 20.64 -9.44 -1.46
CA ASP A 83 21.50 -8.31 -1.78
C ASP A 83 22.87 -8.87 -2.22
N SER A 84 22.97 -9.28 -3.47
CA SER A 84 24.23 -9.80 -4.03
C SER A 84 24.86 -8.71 -4.88
N GLN A 85 25.97 -8.15 -4.40
CA GLN A 85 26.86 -7.33 -5.23
C GLN A 85 27.65 -8.19 -6.23
N ASP A 86 27.72 -9.52 -6.04
CA ASP A 86 28.40 -10.46 -6.91
C ASP A 86 27.42 -11.29 -7.74
N THR A 87 27.68 -11.36 -9.02
CA THR A 87 26.81 -11.88 -10.08
C THR A 87 26.54 -13.40 -10.01
N VAL A 88 27.13 -14.14 -9.10
CA VAL A 88 26.94 -15.61 -8.99
C VAL A 88 26.95 -16.07 -7.54
N VAL A 89 25.79 -16.00 -6.88
CA VAL A 89 25.62 -16.74 -5.62
C VAL A 89 25.36 -18.21 -5.93
N GLY A 90 26.38 -19.05 -5.79
CA GLY A 90 26.23 -20.49 -5.87
C GLY A 90 25.38 -21.10 -4.76
N ALA A 91 25.00 -22.38 -4.88
CA ALA A 91 24.11 -23.04 -3.92
C ALA A 91 24.56 -22.95 -2.46
N GLN A 92 25.87 -22.91 -2.21
CA GLN A 92 26.49 -22.87 -0.89
C GLN A 92 27.01 -21.46 -0.49
N GLN A 93 26.94 -20.50 -1.39
CA GLN A 93 27.40 -19.14 -1.10
C GLN A 93 26.39 -18.41 -0.26
N ILE A 94 26.86 -17.79 0.83
CA ILE A 94 26.01 -17.01 1.77
C ILE A 94 25.84 -15.61 1.22
N ALA A 95 24.60 -15.15 1.14
CA ALA A 95 24.23 -13.79 0.78
C ALA A 95 23.51 -13.10 1.95
N ASP A 96 23.63 -11.79 2.01
CA ASP A 96 22.78 -10.98 2.87
C ASP A 96 21.37 -10.98 2.29
N VAL A 97 20.39 -11.21 3.16
CA VAL A 97 18.98 -11.28 2.75
C VAL A 97 18.13 -10.31 3.55
N ARG A 98 17.09 -9.82 2.89
CA ARG A 98 16.07 -8.98 3.49
C ARG A 98 14.71 -9.65 3.34
N TRP A 99 13.95 -9.64 4.42
CA TRP A 99 12.59 -10.15 4.45
C TRP A 99 11.59 -9.01 4.37
N THR A 100 10.63 -9.14 3.48
CA THR A 100 9.51 -8.21 3.32
C THR A 100 8.21 -9.00 3.15
N ALA A 101 7.07 -8.34 3.37
CA ALA A 101 5.77 -8.90 3.01
C ALA A 101 5.22 -8.13 1.81
N VAL A 102 4.61 -8.85 0.88
CA VAL A 102 4.04 -8.29 -0.34
C VAL A 102 2.54 -8.46 -0.30
N PHE A 103 1.83 -7.35 -0.34
CA PHE A 103 0.39 -7.25 -0.42
C PHE A 103 0.02 -6.84 -1.85
N ASP A 104 -0.36 -7.80 -2.69
CA ASP A 104 -0.56 -7.64 -4.14
C ASP A 104 0.74 -7.19 -4.83
N ASP A 105 0.94 -5.89 -5.01
CA ASP A 105 2.15 -5.28 -5.60
C ASP A 105 2.88 -4.32 -4.65
N VAL A 106 2.38 -4.16 -3.43
CA VAL A 106 3.00 -3.29 -2.42
C VAL A 106 3.90 -4.13 -1.52
N GLU A 107 5.18 -3.83 -1.54
CA GLU A 107 6.17 -4.47 -0.70
C GLU A 107 6.42 -3.62 0.56
N LEU A 108 6.29 -4.24 1.72
CA LEU A 108 6.40 -3.59 3.03
C LEU A 108 7.40 -4.34 3.91
N ASP A 109 8.26 -3.58 4.57
CA ASP A 109 9.14 -4.10 5.61
C ASP A 109 8.42 -4.16 6.98
N ALA A 110 9.10 -4.72 7.99
CA ALA A 110 8.53 -4.89 9.32
C ALA A 110 8.20 -3.56 10.02
N GLU A 111 8.92 -2.49 9.73
CA GLU A 111 8.67 -1.15 10.30
C GLU A 111 7.46 -0.50 9.68
N GLN A 112 7.37 -0.52 8.35
CA GLN A 112 6.24 -0.01 7.58
C GLN A 112 4.93 -0.73 7.95
N ILE A 113 4.97 -2.07 8.10
CA ILE A 113 3.80 -2.86 8.52
C ILE A 113 3.36 -2.44 9.94
N ARG A 114 4.30 -2.24 10.86
CA ARG A 114 4.01 -1.83 12.23
C ARG A 114 3.40 -0.44 12.28
N GLU A 115 3.90 0.49 11.46
CA GLU A 115 3.34 1.82 11.31
C GLU A 115 1.91 1.78 10.77
N LEU A 116 1.69 1.04 9.67
CA LEU A 116 0.36 0.86 9.08
C LEU A 116 -0.63 0.18 10.04
N ALA A 117 -0.19 -0.85 10.77
CA ALA A 117 -1.03 -1.54 11.76
C ALA A 117 -1.49 -0.62 12.90
N SER A 118 -0.71 0.42 13.23
CA SER A 118 -1.07 1.41 14.24
C SER A 118 -2.15 2.39 13.78
N GLN A 119 -2.37 2.53 12.48
CA GLN A 119 -3.33 3.46 11.90
C GLN A 119 -4.76 2.94 12.03
N ALA A 120 -5.72 3.88 12.16
CA ALA A 120 -7.14 3.51 12.21
C ALA A 120 -7.60 2.84 10.91
N LYS A 121 -7.12 3.33 9.78
CA LYS A 121 -7.37 2.85 8.43
C LYS A 121 -6.04 2.70 7.69
N PRO A 122 -5.46 1.49 7.60
CA PRO A 122 -4.20 1.28 6.91
C PRO A 122 -4.39 1.36 5.39
N LEU A 123 -4.04 2.50 4.82
CA LEU A 123 -4.14 2.78 3.39
C LEU A 123 -2.74 2.77 2.76
N VAL A 124 -2.61 2.08 1.64
CA VAL A 124 -1.41 2.09 0.79
C VAL A 124 -1.80 2.45 -0.65
N GLU A 125 -0.90 3.08 -1.36
CA GLU A 125 -1.09 3.35 -2.79
C GLU A 125 -0.51 2.19 -3.61
N SER A 126 -1.34 1.60 -4.46
CA SER A 126 -1.01 0.54 -5.38
C SER A 126 -1.51 0.91 -6.77
N LYS A 127 -0.62 1.01 -7.76
CA LYS A 127 -0.94 1.32 -9.18
C LYS A 127 -1.88 2.53 -9.37
N GLY A 128 -1.67 3.59 -8.59
CA GLY A 128 -2.49 4.81 -8.64
C GLY A 128 -3.89 4.66 -8.02
N GLN A 129 -4.11 3.61 -7.25
CA GLN A 129 -5.32 3.39 -6.46
C GLN A 129 -4.97 3.27 -4.99
N TRP A 130 -5.87 3.68 -4.13
CA TRP A 130 -5.73 3.47 -2.69
C TRP A 130 -6.33 2.13 -2.31
N VAL A 131 -5.57 1.32 -1.59
CA VAL A 131 -5.97 0.00 -1.09
C VAL A 131 -5.98 0.04 0.43
N GLU A 132 -7.10 -0.36 1.03
CA GLU A 132 -7.19 -0.59 2.47
C GLU A 132 -6.70 -2.02 2.75
N LEU A 133 -5.66 -2.13 3.58
CA LEU A 133 -5.13 -3.43 4.01
C LEU A 133 -5.88 -3.92 5.25
N ASP A 134 -6.08 -5.24 5.33
CA ASP A 134 -6.69 -5.84 6.51
C ASP A 134 -5.72 -5.82 7.69
N LYS A 135 -6.20 -5.40 8.86
CA LYS A 135 -5.37 -5.34 10.08
C LYS A 135 -4.94 -6.71 10.57
N ALA A 136 -5.75 -7.75 10.36
CA ALA A 136 -5.39 -9.11 10.72
C ALA A 136 -4.23 -9.61 9.85
N ASP A 137 -4.29 -9.34 8.54
CA ASP A 137 -3.24 -9.70 7.59
C ASP A 137 -1.93 -8.93 7.90
N LEU A 138 -2.03 -7.65 8.27
CA LEU A 138 -0.86 -6.86 8.72
C LEU A 138 -0.26 -7.42 10.01
N ALA A 139 -1.08 -7.79 10.99
CA ALA A 139 -0.62 -8.35 12.26
C ALA A 139 0.05 -9.72 12.05
N GLU A 140 -0.50 -10.57 11.18
CA GLU A 140 0.09 -11.85 10.82
C GLU A 140 1.43 -11.67 10.11
N ALA A 141 1.50 -10.78 9.12
CA ALA A 141 2.73 -10.45 8.41
C ALA A 141 3.80 -9.89 9.37
N ALA A 142 3.42 -9.01 10.31
CA ALA A 142 4.34 -8.47 11.31
C ALA A 142 4.93 -9.57 12.22
N ALA A 143 4.10 -10.50 12.68
CA ALA A 143 4.54 -11.62 13.52
C ALA A 143 5.54 -12.51 12.77
N VAL A 144 5.21 -12.88 11.55
CA VAL A 144 6.08 -13.73 10.71
C VAL A 144 7.41 -13.05 10.35
N LEU A 145 7.41 -11.74 10.08
CA LEU A 145 8.65 -10.98 9.84
C LEU A 145 9.49 -10.85 11.11
N ALA A 146 8.86 -10.69 12.28
CA ALA A 146 9.57 -10.64 13.56
C ALA A 146 10.31 -11.96 13.87
N GLU A 147 9.69 -13.11 13.59
CA GLU A 147 10.32 -14.43 13.74
C GLU A 147 11.56 -14.61 12.83
N ARG A 148 11.61 -13.88 11.72
CA ARG A 148 12.69 -13.96 10.74
C ARG A 148 13.71 -12.81 10.81
N SER A 149 13.56 -11.92 11.77
CA SER A 149 14.39 -10.73 11.94
C SER A 149 15.90 -11.04 12.03
N ASP A 150 16.23 -12.20 12.64
CA ASP A 150 17.62 -12.65 12.82
C ASP A 150 18.19 -13.37 11.60
N MET A 151 17.33 -13.76 10.65
CA MET A 151 17.72 -14.45 9.41
C MET A 151 18.18 -13.45 8.34
N THR A 152 19.33 -12.82 8.58
CA THR A 152 19.90 -11.80 7.68
C THR A 152 20.87 -12.37 6.67
N LYS A 153 21.27 -13.64 6.82
CA LYS A 153 22.21 -14.34 5.93
C LYS A 153 21.70 -15.72 5.59
N MET A 154 21.69 -16.04 4.31
CA MET A 154 21.24 -17.35 3.81
C MET A 154 22.07 -17.80 2.63
N SER A 155 22.25 -19.12 2.49
CA SER A 155 22.78 -19.72 1.27
C SER A 155 21.70 -19.81 0.18
N GLY A 156 22.11 -19.92 -1.08
CA GLY A 156 21.17 -20.12 -2.19
C GLY A 156 20.29 -21.37 -2.01
N ALA A 157 20.82 -22.44 -1.41
CA ALA A 157 20.07 -23.66 -1.14
C ALA A 157 19.01 -23.47 -0.04
N GLU A 158 19.30 -22.67 0.99
CA GLU A 158 18.31 -22.33 2.03
C GLU A 158 17.20 -21.44 1.47
N MET A 159 17.56 -20.41 0.70
CA MET A 159 16.56 -19.57 0.02
C MET A 159 15.61 -20.39 -0.86
N LEU A 160 16.16 -21.37 -1.60
CA LEU A 160 15.34 -22.24 -2.44
C LEU A 160 14.41 -23.13 -1.61
N ARG A 161 14.89 -23.71 -0.49
CA ARG A 161 14.06 -24.52 0.40
C ARG A 161 12.88 -23.72 0.98
N HIS A 162 13.13 -22.47 1.40
CA HIS A 162 12.08 -21.57 1.85
C HIS A 162 11.06 -21.28 0.74
N ALA A 163 11.54 -20.96 -0.47
CA ALA A 163 10.66 -20.65 -1.60
C ALA A 163 9.80 -21.84 -2.07
N LEU A 164 10.31 -23.06 -1.90
CA LEU A 164 9.58 -24.31 -2.18
C LEU A 164 8.65 -24.74 -1.03
N GLY A 165 8.62 -24.01 0.08
CA GLY A 165 7.79 -24.33 1.24
C GLY A 165 8.27 -25.54 2.06
N LEU A 166 9.50 -26.01 1.85
CA LEU A 166 10.05 -27.17 2.55
C LEU A 166 10.34 -26.90 4.04
N GLU A 167 10.41 -25.64 4.43
CA GLU A 167 10.66 -25.18 5.79
C GLU A 167 9.38 -24.63 6.48
N GLY A 168 8.22 -25.03 5.97
CA GLY A 168 6.92 -24.54 6.38
C GLY A 168 6.48 -23.30 5.60
N SER A 169 5.19 -23.25 5.29
CA SER A 169 4.58 -22.12 4.59
C SER A 169 3.98 -21.17 5.63
N ALA A 170 4.53 -19.97 5.71
CA ALA A 170 3.89 -18.88 6.43
C ALA A 170 3.21 -17.96 5.42
N LEU A 171 2.04 -17.44 5.76
CA LEU A 171 1.22 -16.61 4.87
C LEU A 171 0.86 -17.35 3.56
N GLY A 172 0.66 -16.61 2.48
CA GLY A 172 0.34 -17.15 1.15
C GLY A 172 1.52 -17.76 0.38
N GLY A 173 2.69 -17.93 1.02
CA GLY A 173 3.89 -18.48 0.42
C GLY A 173 5.08 -17.54 0.48
N ILE A 174 6.19 -17.98 -0.12
CA ILE A 174 7.45 -17.21 -0.15
C ILE A 174 7.90 -17.02 -1.59
N SER A 175 8.23 -15.80 -1.96
CA SER A 175 8.83 -15.44 -3.25
C SER A 175 10.29 -15.04 -3.07
N LEU A 176 11.09 -15.26 -4.10
CA LEU A 176 12.48 -14.80 -4.16
C LEU A 176 12.59 -13.60 -5.10
N ALA A 177 13.42 -12.64 -4.73
CA ALA A 177 13.76 -11.48 -5.55
C ALA A 177 15.26 -11.17 -5.45
N GLY A 178 15.75 -10.32 -6.34
CA GLY A 178 17.18 -9.98 -6.43
C GLY A 178 17.92 -10.81 -7.47
N GLY A 179 19.24 -10.88 -7.33
CA GLY A 179 20.11 -11.69 -8.17
C GLY A 179 20.52 -12.99 -7.49
N GLY A 180 20.97 -13.94 -8.28
CA GLY A 180 21.61 -15.17 -7.79
C GLY A 180 20.96 -16.46 -8.29
N TRP A 181 21.72 -17.55 -8.10
CA TRP A 181 21.38 -18.88 -8.62
C TRP A 181 19.97 -19.36 -8.25
N ALA A 182 19.53 -19.15 -7.00
CA ALA A 182 18.21 -19.62 -6.54
C ALA A 182 17.05 -18.92 -7.28
N VAL A 183 17.20 -17.62 -7.55
CA VAL A 183 16.20 -16.84 -8.29
C VAL A 183 16.15 -17.26 -9.75
N GLU A 184 17.33 -17.46 -10.37
CA GLU A 184 17.43 -17.94 -11.76
C GLU A 184 16.87 -19.34 -11.93
N LEU A 185 17.16 -20.25 -11.01
CA LEU A 185 16.62 -21.60 -11.02
C LEU A 185 15.09 -21.61 -10.91
N LEU A 186 14.52 -20.85 -9.98
CA LEU A 186 13.05 -20.75 -9.86
C LEU A 186 12.40 -20.13 -11.09
N ARG A 187 13.06 -19.18 -11.74
CA ARG A 187 12.58 -18.60 -13.00
C ARG A 187 12.56 -19.65 -14.11
N SER A 188 13.67 -20.38 -14.26
CA SER A 188 13.78 -21.44 -15.27
C SER A 188 12.75 -22.56 -15.08
N VAL A 189 12.45 -22.93 -13.83
CA VAL A 189 11.41 -23.94 -13.54
C VAL A 189 10.01 -23.44 -13.89
N LYS A 190 9.71 -22.15 -13.69
CA LYS A 190 8.41 -21.57 -14.05
C LYS A 190 8.21 -21.38 -15.57
N GLU A 191 9.29 -21.32 -16.33
CA GLU A 191 9.28 -21.15 -17.79
C GLU A 191 9.26 -22.50 -18.55
N LEU A 192 9.34 -23.64 -17.86
CA LEU A 192 9.17 -24.95 -18.48
C LEU A 192 7.71 -25.13 -18.93
N PRO A 193 7.45 -25.37 -20.24
CA PRO A 193 6.11 -25.65 -20.72
C PRO A 193 5.64 -26.99 -20.15
N GLU A 194 4.35 -27.07 -19.77
CA GLU A 194 3.65 -28.30 -19.43
C GLU A 194 3.58 -29.27 -20.62
#